data_ec9754656fa524aec5718c1be0374bed
#
_entry.id   ec9754656fa524aec5718c1be0374bed
#
_cell.length_a   1.000
_cell.length_b   1.000
_cell.length_c   1.000
_cell.angle_alpha   90.00
_cell.angle_beta   90.00
_cell.angle_gamma   90.00
#
_symmetry.space_group_name_H-M   'P 1'
#
loop_
_entity.id
_entity.type
_entity.pdbx_description
1 polymer ?
#
loop_
_entity_poly.entity_id
_entity_poly.type
_entity_poly.pdbx_seq_one_letter_code
_entity_poly.pdbx_strand_id
1 'polypeptide(L)'
;MCGIVGYIGHRDAYPVIIKGLHRLEYRGYDSAGIVLYDGKDLKLSKTKGKVSDLEAKAESEKTTIGKIGMGHTRWATHGVPNDVNSHPHFSNSGKLVIIHNGIIENYEPLKQELIKRGYTFKSDTDTEVLVNLIEEVKKKEDCKLGKAVQVALNQVIGAYAIAVIDVEKPDEIIVARLGSPLAIGIGEDE
;
A
#
# COMPACT_ATOMS: atom_id res chain seq x y z
N MET A 1 16.17 1.12 2.31
CA MET A 1 14.94 1.08 3.18
C MET A 1 13.86 1.91 2.49
N CYS A 2 12.65 1.39 2.44
CA CYS A 2 11.53 2.07 1.78
C CYS A 2 10.93 3.22 2.62
N GLY A 3 10.14 4.11 2.00
CA GLY A 3 9.38 5.18 2.64
C GLY A 3 7.88 4.96 2.48
N ILE A 4 7.13 5.14 3.56
CA ILE A 4 5.66 5.13 3.59
C ILE A 4 5.17 6.52 3.97
N VAL A 5 4.18 7.04 3.25
CA VAL A 5 3.42 8.23 3.60
C VAL A 5 1.95 7.93 3.41
N GLY A 6 1.12 8.18 4.42
CA GLY A 6 -0.33 8.15 4.35
C GLY A 6 -0.91 9.49 4.81
N TYR A 7 -2.03 9.87 4.25
CA TYR A 7 -2.75 11.08 4.65
C TYR A 7 -4.26 10.85 4.56
N ILE A 8 -4.95 11.31 5.57
CA ILE A 8 -6.40 11.45 5.61
C ILE A 8 -6.74 12.76 6.30
N GLY A 9 -7.59 13.60 5.71
CA GLY A 9 -7.94 14.88 6.28
C GLY A 9 -8.71 15.78 5.31
N HIS A 10 -8.77 17.07 5.65
CA HIS A 10 -9.53 18.06 4.90
C HIS A 10 -8.77 18.65 3.69
N ARG A 11 -7.43 18.57 3.71
CA ARG A 11 -6.58 19.09 2.63
C ARG A 11 -6.48 18.11 1.45
N ASP A 12 -5.96 18.57 0.32
CA ASP A 12 -5.57 17.69 -0.78
C ASP A 12 -4.41 16.78 -0.34
N ALA A 13 -4.63 15.47 -0.48
CA ALA A 13 -3.66 14.46 -0.06
C ALA A 13 -2.41 14.44 -0.96
N TYR A 14 -2.56 14.71 -2.25
CA TYR A 14 -1.47 14.62 -3.23
C TYR A 14 -0.23 15.44 -2.83
N PRO A 15 -0.31 16.77 -2.61
CA PRO A 15 0.88 17.55 -2.26
C PRO A 15 1.49 17.14 -0.91
N VAL A 16 0.67 16.68 0.05
CA VAL A 16 1.16 16.21 1.34
C VAL A 16 1.98 14.93 1.19
N ILE A 17 1.43 13.96 0.43
CA ILE A 17 2.08 12.67 0.20
C ILE A 17 3.35 12.84 -0.62
N ILE A 18 3.30 13.56 -1.75
CA ILE A 18 4.46 13.78 -2.64
C ILE A 18 5.61 14.47 -1.87
N LYS A 19 5.30 15.51 -1.09
CA LYS A 19 6.31 16.17 -0.27
C LYS A 19 6.93 15.22 0.77
N GLY A 20 6.12 14.33 1.34
CA GLY A 20 6.59 13.29 2.25
C GLY A 20 7.49 12.27 1.55
N LEU A 21 7.12 11.81 0.35
CA LEU A 21 7.91 10.89 -0.46
C LEU A 21 9.26 11.48 -0.86
N HIS A 22 9.32 12.74 -1.29
CA HIS A 22 10.58 13.43 -1.57
C HIS A 22 11.52 13.45 -0.36
N ARG A 23 10.98 13.67 0.84
CA ARG A 23 11.77 13.65 2.08
C ARG A 23 12.28 12.25 2.44
N LEU A 24 11.62 11.19 1.96
CA LEU A 24 11.98 9.80 2.22
C LEU A 24 12.76 9.14 1.06
N GLU A 25 12.90 9.81 -0.08
CA GLU A 25 13.52 9.28 -1.29
C GLU A 25 14.96 8.82 -1.06
N TYR A 26 15.73 9.48 -0.16
CA TYR A 26 17.07 9.04 0.21
C TYR A 26 17.13 7.62 0.77
N ARG A 27 15.98 7.07 1.20
CA ARG A 27 15.84 5.71 1.74
C ARG A 27 15.47 4.67 0.68
N GLY A 28 14.88 5.09 -0.44
CA GLY A 28 14.47 4.21 -1.52
C GLY A 28 14.13 5.05 -2.75
N TYR A 29 14.72 4.69 -3.90
CA TYR A 29 14.62 5.47 -5.13
C TYR A 29 14.57 4.60 -6.39
N ASP A 30 14.31 3.31 -6.27
CA ASP A 30 14.22 2.42 -7.43
C ASP A 30 12.84 2.44 -8.10
N SER A 31 11.83 2.73 -7.31
CA SER A 31 10.46 2.93 -7.79
C SER A 31 9.63 3.70 -6.75
N ALA A 32 8.57 4.33 -7.22
CA ALA A 32 7.64 5.07 -6.40
C ALA A 32 6.20 4.87 -6.87
N GLY A 33 5.24 5.09 -5.98
CA GLY A 33 3.84 5.07 -6.36
C GLY A 33 2.94 5.74 -5.33
N ILE A 34 1.79 6.15 -5.80
CA ILE A 34 0.75 6.82 -5.03
C ILE A 34 -0.62 6.27 -5.39
N VAL A 35 -1.50 6.19 -4.41
CA VAL A 35 -2.93 5.95 -4.59
C VAL A 35 -3.71 7.03 -3.86
N LEU A 36 -4.72 7.57 -4.52
CA LEU A 36 -5.62 8.59 -3.99
C LEU A 36 -7.07 8.18 -4.22
N TYR A 37 -7.92 8.47 -3.24
CA TYR A 37 -9.36 8.35 -3.40
C TYR A 37 -9.94 9.69 -3.87
N ASP A 38 -10.48 9.72 -5.08
CA ASP A 38 -11.00 10.94 -5.73
C ASP A 38 -12.43 11.31 -5.35
N GLY A 39 -13.01 10.58 -4.39
CA GLY A 39 -14.41 10.71 -3.98
C GLY A 39 -15.32 9.64 -4.61
N LYS A 40 -14.80 8.87 -5.56
CA LYS A 40 -15.52 7.80 -6.24
C LYS A 40 -14.70 6.51 -6.33
N ASP A 41 -13.47 6.62 -6.80
CA ASP A 41 -12.58 5.50 -7.05
C ASP A 41 -11.18 5.74 -6.46
N LEU A 42 -10.43 4.67 -6.24
CA LEU A 42 -9.01 4.72 -5.95
C LEU A 42 -8.22 4.86 -7.27
N LYS A 43 -7.51 5.99 -7.43
CA LYS A 43 -6.64 6.28 -8.57
C LYS A 43 -5.20 5.95 -8.21
N LEU A 44 -4.59 5.08 -8.99
CA LEU A 44 -3.23 4.59 -8.80
C LEU A 44 -2.30 5.16 -9.87
N SER A 45 -1.15 5.66 -9.45
CA SER A 45 -0.01 5.93 -10.33
C SER A 45 1.24 5.31 -9.74
N LYS A 46 2.00 4.56 -10.55
CA LYS A 46 3.26 3.90 -10.15
C LYS A 46 4.28 4.02 -11.26
N THR A 47 5.55 4.13 -10.88
CA THR A 47 6.64 4.17 -11.86
C THR A 47 7.92 3.60 -11.28
N LYS A 48 8.72 2.98 -12.13
CA LYS A 48 10.13 2.77 -11.87
C LYS A 48 10.83 4.13 -11.91
N GLY A 49 11.71 4.41 -10.96
CA GLY A 49 12.48 5.65 -10.88
C GLY A 49 12.16 6.47 -9.63
N LYS A 50 12.43 7.75 -9.72
CA LYS A 50 12.34 8.70 -8.60
C LYS A 50 10.94 9.23 -8.37
N VAL A 51 10.76 9.95 -7.26
CA VAL A 51 9.49 10.63 -6.95
C VAL A 51 9.15 11.69 -8.02
N SER A 52 10.14 12.36 -8.61
CA SER A 52 9.91 13.28 -9.74
C SER A 52 9.31 12.60 -10.98
N ASP A 53 9.69 11.35 -11.25
CA ASP A 53 9.11 10.59 -12.36
C ASP A 53 7.66 10.19 -12.04
N LEU A 54 7.38 9.88 -10.77
CA LEU A 54 6.02 9.63 -10.29
C LEU A 54 5.15 10.88 -10.40
N GLU A 55 5.66 12.07 -10.04
CA GLU A 55 4.91 13.33 -10.18
C GLU A 55 4.51 13.57 -11.65
N ALA A 56 5.46 13.51 -12.57
CA ALA A 56 5.19 13.71 -14.00
C ALA A 56 4.15 12.71 -14.53
N LYS A 57 4.22 11.44 -14.10
CA LYS A 57 3.26 10.40 -14.46
C LYS A 57 1.88 10.66 -13.86
N ALA A 58 1.80 10.93 -12.56
CA ALA A 58 0.54 11.20 -11.86
C ALA A 58 -0.21 12.41 -12.42
N GLU A 59 0.52 13.46 -12.78
CA GLU A 59 -0.05 14.64 -13.47
C GLU A 59 -0.61 14.28 -14.85
N SER A 60 0.14 13.52 -15.64
CA SER A 60 -0.31 13.06 -16.97
C SER A 60 -1.55 12.15 -16.90
N GLU A 61 -1.63 11.30 -15.86
CA GLU A 61 -2.74 10.38 -15.61
C GLU A 61 -3.90 11.05 -14.84
N LYS A 62 -3.73 12.33 -14.43
CA LYS A 62 -4.68 13.07 -13.59
C LYS A 62 -4.97 12.39 -12.24
N THR A 63 -3.98 11.72 -11.68
CA THR A 63 -4.01 11.07 -10.36
C THR A 63 -3.47 12.04 -9.31
N THR A 64 -4.11 13.20 -9.15
CA THR A 64 -3.64 14.28 -8.28
C THR A 64 -4.72 14.83 -7.35
N ILE A 65 -5.92 14.23 -7.38
CA ILE A 65 -7.08 14.70 -6.62
C ILE A 65 -7.50 13.65 -5.60
N GLY A 66 -7.68 14.07 -4.36
CA GLY A 66 -8.19 13.23 -3.28
C GLY A 66 -7.82 13.78 -1.90
N LYS A 67 -8.63 13.44 -0.90
CA LYS A 67 -8.44 13.85 0.51
C LYS A 67 -7.90 12.72 1.39
N ILE A 68 -7.84 11.53 0.85
CA ILE A 68 -7.23 10.36 1.46
C ILE A 68 -6.35 9.67 0.44
N GLY A 69 -5.20 9.19 0.88
CA GLY A 69 -4.31 8.43 0.02
C GLY A 69 -3.07 7.92 0.73
N MET A 70 -2.29 7.17 -0.02
CA MET A 70 -1.03 6.59 0.43
C MET A 70 0.01 6.65 -0.69
N GLY A 71 1.25 6.82 -0.30
CA GLY A 71 2.38 6.79 -1.21
C GLY A 71 3.56 6.01 -0.64
N HIS A 72 4.40 5.53 -1.55
CA HIS A 72 5.53 4.67 -1.23
C HIS A 72 6.74 4.97 -2.10
N THR A 73 7.94 4.96 -1.50
CA THR A 73 9.21 4.88 -2.22
C THR A 73 9.85 3.55 -1.89
N ARG A 74 10.31 2.83 -2.91
CA ARG A 74 10.77 1.45 -2.79
C ARG A 74 12.30 1.35 -2.86
N TRP A 75 12.82 0.44 -2.04
CA TRP A 75 14.11 -0.21 -2.22
C TRP A 75 13.81 -1.70 -2.38
N ALA A 76 14.02 -2.22 -3.59
CA ALA A 76 13.60 -3.57 -3.93
C ALA A 76 14.26 -4.63 -3.04
N THR A 77 13.41 -5.49 -2.45
CA THR A 77 13.80 -6.69 -1.71
C THR A 77 13.32 -7.97 -2.42
N HIS A 78 12.06 -7.94 -2.93
CA HIS A 78 11.45 -9.01 -3.69
C HIS A 78 10.97 -8.48 -5.04
N GLY A 79 11.38 -9.15 -6.13
CA GLY A 79 11.06 -8.74 -7.50
C GLY A 79 11.91 -7.56 -8.00
N VAL A 80 12.18 -7.55 -9.30
CA VAL A 80 12.96 -6.48 -9.96
C VAL A 80 12.22 -5.14 -9.90
N PRO A 81 12.95 -4.00 -9.89
CA PRO A 81 12.32 -2.69 -9.98
C PRO A 81 11.63 -2.50 -11.33
N ASN A 82 10.30 -2.47 -11.29
CA ASN A 82 9.42 -2.19 -12.43
C ASN A 82 8.06 -1.68 -11.90
N ASP A 83 7.21 -1.19 -12.78
CA ASP A 83 5.91 -0.64 -12.41
C ASP A 83 4.98 -1.69 -11.75
N VAL A 84 5.10 -2.97 -12.13
CA VAL A 84 4.26 -4.05 -11.57
C VAL A 84 4.61 -4.32 -10.11
N ASN A 85 5.92 -4.39 -9.80
CA ASN A 85 6.44 -4.68 -8.46
C ASN A 85 6.49 -3.44 -7.55
N SER A 86 6.19 -2.24 -8.08
CA SER A 86 6.11 -1.01 -7.27
C SER A 86 4.86 -1.01 -6.39
N HIS A 87 4.97 -0.41 -5.21
CA HIS A 87 3.79 -0.13 -4.35
C HIS A 87 3.04 1.13 -4.82
N PRO A 88 1.76 1.24 -4.51
CA PRO A 88 0.86 0.33 -3.80
C PRO A 88 0.45 -0.91 -4.60
N HIS A 89 -0.01 -1.97 -3.88
CA HIS A 89 -0.60 -3.16 -4.48
C HIS A 89 -2.09 -3.26 -4.16
N PHE A 90 -2.87 -3.65 -5.17
CA PHE A 90 -4.29 -3.99 -5.00
C PHE A 90 -4.47 -5.48 -4.72
N SER A 91 -5.51 -5.81 -3.96
CA SER A 91 -6.01 -7.17 -3.83
C SER A 91 -6.60 -7.68 -5.15
N ASN A 92 -6.83 -8.98 -5.24
CA ASN A 92 -7.32 -9.64 -6.46
C ASN A 92 -8.66 -9.08 -6.96
N SER A 93 -9.56 -8.70 -6.05
CA SER A 93 -10.84 -8.05 -6.40
C SER A 93 -10.71 -6.55 -6.73
N GLY A 94 -9.57 -5.94 -6.43
CA GLY A 94 -9.36 -4.49 -6.53
C GLY A 94 -9.98 -3.67 -5.40
N LYS A 95 -10.53 -4.32 -4.36
CA LYS A 95 -11.21 -3.61 -3.26
C LYS A 95 -10.30 -3.11 -2.16
N LEU A 96 -9.19 -3.80 -1.93
CA LEU A 96 -8.18 -3.40 -0.94
C LEU A 96 -6.93 -2.91 -1.64
N VAL A 97 -6.28 -1.90 -1.06
CA VAL A 97 -4.98 -1.41 -1.50
C VAL A 97 -4.04 -1.27 -0.31
N ILE A 98 -2.78 -1.68 -0.50
CA ILE A 98 -1.77 -1.73 0.56
C ILE A 98 -0.45 -1.10 0.12
N ILE A 99 0.23 -0.45 1.08
CA ILE A 99 1.67 -0.18 1.03
C ILE A 99 2.35 -0.90 2.20
N HIS A 100 3.60 -1.31 2.01
CA HIS A 100 4.32 -2.14 2.97
C HIS A 100 5.81 -1.83 2.97
N ASN A 101 6.37 -1.67 4.16
CA ASN A 101 7.79 -1.66 4.45
C ASN A 101 8.12 -2.87 5.31
N GLY A 102 9.02 -3.71 4.87
CA GLY A 102 9.44 -4.91 5.60
C GLY A 102 9.58 -6.12 4.69
N ILE A 103 9.53 -7.30 5.28
CA ILE A 103 9.61 -8.59 4.60
C ILE A 103 8.67 -9.57 5.27
N ILE A 104 7.80 -10.20 4.47
CA ILE A 104 6.97 -11.32 4.91
C ILE A 104 7.71 -12.61 4.57
N GLU A 105 8.39 -13.18 5.56
CA GLU A 105 9.29 -14.32 5.37
C GLU A 105 8.55 -15.59 4.91
N ASN A 106 7.31 -15.78 5.37
CA ASN A 106 6.48 -16.93 5.00
C ASN A 106 5.52 -16.64 3.84
N TYR A 107 5.83 -15.66 2.96
CA TYR A 107 4.94 -15.30 1.86
C TYR A 107 4.68 -16.44 0.88
N GLU A 108 5.67 -17.28 0.59
CA GLU A 108 5.54 -18.35 -0.40
C GLU A 108 4.48 -19.41 -0.01
N PRO A 109 4.49 -20.04 1.18
CA PRO A 109 3.41 -20.95 1.58
C PRO A 109 2.05 -20.27 1.63
N LEU A 110 1.97 -18.98 2.05
CA LEU A 110 0.72 -18.22 2.03
C LEU A 110 0.21 -18.02 0.59
N LYS A 111 1.10 -17.70 -0.35
CA LYS A 111 0.80 -17.56 -1.78
C LYS A 111 0.22 -18.86 -2.36
N GLN A 112 0.87 -20.00 -2.07
CA GLN A 112 0.41 -21.30 -2.56
C GLN A 112 -0.98 -21.66 -2.03
N GLU A 113 -1.28 -21.35 -0.79
CA GLU A 113 -2.60 -21.58 -0.22
C GLU A 113 -3.66 -20.66 -0.84
N LEU A 114 -3.33 -19.39 -1.10
CA LEU A 114 -4.22 -18.46 -1.79
C LEU A 114 -4.48 -18.89 -3.25
N ILE A 115 -3.47 -19.39 -3.96
CA ILE A 115 -3.64 -19.93 -5.33
C ILE A 115 -4.65 -21.08 -5.33
N LYS A 116 -4.59 -22.01 -4.37
CA LYS A 116 -5.58 -23.11 -4.24
C LYS A 116 -7.01 -22.58 -4.02
N ARG A 117 -7.14 -21.37 -3.48
CA ARG A 117 -8.44 -20.70 -3.28
C ARG A 117 -8.86 -19.82 -4.46
N GLY A 118 -8.11 -19.84 -5.55
CA GLY A 118 -8.44 -19.14 -6.79
C GLY A 118 -7.86 -17.72 -6.92
N TYR A 119 -6.96 -17.32 -6.02
CA TYR A 119 -6.25 -16.03 -6.16
C TYR A 119 -5.18 -16.11 -7.26
N THR A 120 -5.02 -15.00 -7.96
CA THR A 120 -3.98 -14.80 -8.98
C THR A 120 -3.05 -13.67 -8.55
N PHE A 121 -1.79 -13.75 -9.00
CA PHE A 121 -0.77 -12.78 -8.64
C PHE A 121 -0.15 -12.17 -9.89
N LYS A 122 0.02 -10.86 -9.88
CA LYS A 122 0.60 -10.08 -11.00
C LYS A 122 2.05 -9.71 -10.73
N SER A 123 2.40 -9.54 -9.45
CA SER A 123 3.74 -9.15 -9.03
C SER A 123 4.50 -10.30 -8.35
N ASP A 124 5.81 -10.08 -8.19
CA ASP A 124 6.68 -10.99 -7.45
C ASP A 124 6.80 -10.60 -5.96
N THR A 125 5.98 -9.65 -5.49
CA THR A 125 6.12 -9.08 -4.16
C THR A 125 5.37 -9.88 -3.09
N ASP A 126 5.97 -9.99 -1.93
CA ASP A 126 5.35 -10.50 -0.70
C ASP A 126 4.15 -9.64 -0.26
N THR A 127 4.16 -8.38 -0.62
CA THR A 127 3.10 -7.41 -0.31
C THR A 127 1.78 -7.73 -1.03
N GLU A 128 1.83 -8.18 -2.28
CA GLU A 128 0.62 -8.63 -3.00
C GLU A 128 0.03 -9.88 -2.34
N VAL A 129 0.87 -10.75 -1.79
CA VAL A 129 0.40 -11.90 -1.00
C VAL A 129 -0.31 -11.43 0.25
N LEU A 130 0.25 -10.46 0.97
CA LEU A 130 -0.35 -9.94 2.20
C LEU A 130 -1.71 -9.29 1.97
N VAL A 131 -1.88 -8.47 0.93
CA VAL A 131 -3.18 -7.82 0.67
C VAL A 131 -4.24 -8.83 0.27
N ASN A 132 -3.88 -9.89 -0.47
CA ASN A 132 -4.78 -10.97 -0.81
C ASN A 132 -5.14 -11.84 0.40
N LEU A 133 -4.22 -12.05 1.33
CA LEU A 133 -4.51 -12.71 2.61
C LEU A 133 -5.52 -11.90 3.45
N ILE A 134 -5.34 -10.57 3.52
CA ILE A 134 -6.29 -9.69 4.22
C ILE A 134 -7.67 -9.75 3.57
N GLU A 135 -7.74 -9.74 2.23
CA GLU A 135 -9.00 -9.88 1.50
C GLU A 135 -9.69 -11.21 1.76
N GLU A 136 -8.94 -12.32 1.74
CA GLU A 136 -9.48 -13.66 2.01
C GLU A 136 -10.06 -13.74 3.43
N VAL A 137 -9.35 -13.20 4.41
CA VAL A 137 -9.84 -13.14 5.80
C VAL A 137 -11.10 -12.28 5.91
N LYS A 138 -11.07 -11.07 5.31
CA LYS A 138 -12.22 -10.15 5.33
C LYS A 138 -13.48 -10.81 4.76
N LYS A 139 -13.33 -11.49 3.63
CA LYS A 139 -14.41 -12.18 2.93
C LYS A 139 -14.93 -13.40 3.70
N LYS A 140 -14.01 -14.21 4.25
CA LYS A 140 -14.36 -15.45 4.94
C LYS A 140 -15.02 -15.22 6.28
N GLU A 141 -14.56 -14.22 7.04
CA GLU A 141 -15.05 -13.90 8.36
C GLU A 141 -16.14 -12.82 8.37
N ASP A 142 -16.49 -12.28 7.20
CA ASP A 142 -17.47 -11.17 7.04
C ASP A 142 -17.24 -10.05 8.07
N CYS A 143 -15.98 -9.58 8.13
CA CYS A 143 -15.55 -8.66 9.18
C CYS A 143 -15.05 -7.31 8.61
N LYS A 144 -14.96 -6.29 9.49
CA LYS A 144 -14.38 -4.99 9.14
C LYS A 144 -12.88 -5.12 8.84
N LEU A 145 -12.35 -4.19 8.03
CA LEU A 145 -10.94 -4.20 7.58
C LEU A 145 -9.95 -4.31 8.74
N GLY A 146 -10.10 -3.54 9.81
CA GLY A 146 -9.18 -3.60 10.95
C GLY A 146 -9.11 -4.99 11.59
N LYS A 147 -10.25 -5.71 11.69
CA LYS A 147 -10.27 -7.10 12.18
C LYS A 147 -9.61 -8.06 11.18
N ALA A 148 -9.90 -7.90 9.88
CA ALA A 148 -9.27 -8.71 8.84
C ALA A 148 -7.74 -8.55 8.83
N VAL A 149 -7.24 -7.32 8.96
CA VAL A 149 -5.80 -7.04 9.09
C VAL A 149 -5.22 -7.74 10.32
N GLN A 150 -5.85 -7.60 11.49
CA GLN A 150 -5.38 -8.26 12.71
C GLN A 150 -5.29 -9.78 12.56
N VAL A 151 -6.32 -10.42 12.02
CA VAL A 151 -6.37 -11.88 11.84
C VAL A 151 -5.35 -12.34 10.79
N ALA A 152 -5.22 -11.61 9.68
CA ALA A 152 -4.23 -11.92 8.65
C ALA A 152 -2.79 -11.82 9.19
N LEU A 153 -2.48 -10.78 9.95
CA LEU A 153 -1.15 -10.56 10.51
C LEU A 153 -0.75 -11.62 11.57
N ASN A 154 -1.70 -12.30 12.22
CA ASN A 154 -1.40 -13.43 13.08
C ASN A 154 -0.85 -14.66 12.32
N GLN A 155 -1.00 -14.70 11.01
CA GLN A 155 -0.48 -15.76 10.13
C GLN A 155 0.87 -15.40 9.49
N VAL A 156 1.33 -14.17 9.69
CA VAL A 156 2.52 -13.62 9.06
C VAL A 156 3.74 -13.78 9.97
N ILE A 157 4.85 -14.21 9.36
CA ILE A 157 6.18 -14.24 9.97
C ILE A 157 7.02 -13.19 9.28
N GLY A 158 7.67 -12.31 10.06
CA GLY A 158 8.53 -11.26 9.51
C GLY A 158 8.34 -9.92 10.19
N ALA A 159 8.96 -8.89 9.62
CA ALA A 159 8.85 -7.51 10.08
C ALA A 159 8.07 -6.67 9.06
N TYR A 160 7.17 -5.83 9.53
CA TYR A 160 6.34 -5.01 8.66
C TYR A 160 5.96 -3.67 9.28
N ALA A 161 5.73 -2.70 8.41
CA ALA A 161 4.88 -1.54 8.63
C ALA A 161 3.97 -1.42 7.41
N ILE A 162 2.67 -1.42 7.60
CA ILE A 162 1.68 -1.40 6.53
C ILE A 162 0.67 -0.27 6.72
N ALA A 163 0.11 0.18 5.60
CA ALA A 163 -1.11 0.96 5.57
C ALA A 163 -2.04 0.39 4.50
N VAL A 164 -3.32 0.26 4.82
CA VAL A 164 -4.35 -0.38 3.98
C VAL A 164 -5.57 0.52 3.90
N ILE A 165 -6.12 0.67 2.68
CA ILE A 165 -7.40 1.33 2.43
C ILE A 165 -8.36 0.32 1.80
N ASP A 166 -9.63 0.38 2.20
CA ASP A 166 -10.74 -0.36 1.59
C ASP A 166 -11.57 0.59 0.72
N VAL A 167 -11.74 0.26 -0.56
CA VAL A 167 -12.53 1.06 -1.49
C VAL A 167 -14.00 1.17 -1.07
N GLU A 168 -14.51 0.16 -0.35
CA GLU A 168 -15.89 0.16 0.15
C GLU A 168 -16.08 1.05 1.38
N LYS A 169 -14.96 1.41 2.06
CA LYS A 169 -14.94 2.30 3.23
C LYS A 169 -13.70 3.20 3.18
N PRO A 170 -13.63 4.15 2.25
CA PRO A 170 -12.44 4.95 2.00
C PRO A 170 -12.24 6.12 2.97
N ASP A 171 -12.93 6.13 4.10
CA ASP A 171 -12.86 7.14 5.15
C ASP A 171 -11.92 6.76 6.31
N GLU A 172 -11.16 5.66 6.15
CA GLU A 172 -10.18 5.20 7.13
C GLU A 172 -8.92 4.64 6.46
N ILE A 173 -7.78 4.78 7.12
CA ILE A 173 -6.54 4.08 6.81
C ILE A 173 -6.22 3.16 7.97
N ILE A 174 -6.21 1.85 7.74
CA ILE A 174 -5.79 0.88 8.75
C ILE A 174 -4.27 0.73 8.68
N VAL A 175 -3.61 0.94 9.80
CA VAL A 175 -2.16 0.81 9.91
C VAL A 175 -1.77 -0.25 10.95
N ALA A 176 -0.67 -0.95 10.69
CA ALA A 176 -0.10 -1.91 11.63
C ALA A 176 1.41 -1.98 11.47
N ARG A 177 2.11 -2.37 12.55
CA ARG A 177 3.55 -2.58 12.51
C ARG A 177 4.00 -3.70 13.42
N LEU A 178 5.08 -4.36 13.00
CA LEU A 178 5.90 -5.26 13.82
C LEU A 178 7.35 -5.15 13.35
N GLY A 179 8.26 -4.78 14.25
CA GLY A 179 9.70 -4.65 13.93
C GLY A 179 10.08 -3.41 13.11
N SER A 180 9.22 -2.90 12.25
CA SER A 180 9.46 -1.69 11.45
C SER A 180 8.87 -0.44 12.12
N PRO A 181 9.50 0.75 11.98
CA PRO A 181 8.97 1.98 12.57
C PRO A 181 7.72 2.47 11.83
N LEU A 182 6.77 3.01 12.60
CA LEU A 182 5.60 3.72 12.11
C LEU A 182 5.30 4.88 13.05
N ALA A 183 5.10 6.07 12.52
CA ALA A 183 4.69 7.26 13.26
C ALA A 183 3.34 7.75 12.72
N ILE A 184 2.47 8.21 13.62
CA ILE A 184 1.18 8.83 13.29
C ILE A 184 1.23 10.26 13.82
N GLY A 185 1.03 11.22 12.93
CA GLY A 185 0.80 12.62 13.28
C GLY A 185 -0.69 12.87 13.40
N ILE A 186 -1.09 13.63 14.39
CA ILE A 186 -2.47 14.08 14.59
C ILE A 186 -2.47 15.60 14.44
N GLY A 187 -3.21 16.08 13.45
CA GLY A 187 -3.43 17.50 13.20
C GLY A 187 -4.86 17.90 13.56
N GLU A 188 -5.24 19.10 13.16
CA GLU A 188 -6.60 19.59 13.30
C GLU A 188 -7.44 19.06 12.11
N ASP A 189 -8.38 18.18 12.38
CA ASP A 189 -9.20 17.45 11.39
C ASP A 189 -8.38 16.64 10.35
N GLU A 190 -7.22 16.15 10.74
CA GLU A 190 -6.37 15.29 9.91
C GLU A 190 -5.48 14.35 10.76
#